data_459cb4a0e525761fa25c4635e4f7079c
#
_entry.id   459cb4a0e525761fa25c4635e4f7079c
#
_cell.length_a   1.000
_cell.length_b   1.000
_cell.length_c   1.000
_cell.angle_alpha   90.00
_cell.angle_beta   90.00
_cell.angle_gamma   90.00
#
_symmetry.space_group_name_H-M   'P 1'
#
loop_
_entity.id
_entity.type
_entity.pdbx_description
1 polymer ?
#
loop_
_entity_poly.entity_id
_entity_poly.type
_entity_poly.pdbx_seq_one_letter_code
_entity_poly.pdbx_strand_id
1 'polypeptide(L)'
;MQPPGYTCLAEIEPLTIEIQRSTDGLWTMQLFDRRGSFKAIMPPSEYDLGAAKEKALISAEYYMRKYAADPAWNRPASVTWREFAPRSVVWET
;
A
#
# COMPACT_ATOMS: atom_id res chain seq x y z
N MET A 1 10.20 -15.75 0.89
CA MET A 1 10.14 -14.52 1.71
C MET A 1 10.61 -13.34 0.88
N GLN A 2 9.85 -12.28 0.85
CA GLN A 2 10.21 -11.10 0.09
C GLN A 2 11.33 -10.33 0.82
N PRO A 3 12.33 -9.85 0.09
CA PRO A 3 13.42 -9.08 0.71
C PRO A 3 12.98 -7.68 1.12
N PRO A 4 13.72 -7.00 1.98
CA PRO A 4 13.47 -5.59 2.28
C PRO A 4 13.46 -4.75 1.00
N GLY A 5 12.55 -3.81 0.92
CA GLY A 5 12.36 -2.99 -0.28
C GLY A 5 11.42 -3.59 -1.30
N TYR A 6 10.97 -4.84 -1.10
CA TYR A 6 9.95 -5.43 -1.97
C TYR A 6 8.67 -4.61 -1.85
N THR A 7 8.09 -4.25 -2.99
CA THR A 7 6.97 -3.31 -3.04
C THR A 7 5.78 -3.91 -3.76
N CYS A 8 4.59 -3.74 -3.19
CA CYS A 8 3.33 -4.07 -3.84
C CYS A 8 2.54 -2.80 -4.02
N LEU A 9 1.96 -2.63 -5.21
CA LEU A 9 1.26 -1.40 -5.56
C LEU A 9 -0.08 -1.73 -6.19
N ALA A 10 -1.13 -1.07 -5.71
CA ALA A 10 -2.46 -1.20 -6.28
C ALA A 10 -3.03 0.18 -6.58
N GLU A 11 -3.71 0.28 -7.70
CA GLU A 11 -4.43 1.50 -8.06
C GLU A 11 -5.92 1.22 -7.99
N ILE A 12 -6.59 1.90 -7.07
CA ILE A 12 -8.02 1.75 -6.82
C ILE A 12 -8.61 3.16 -6.83
N GLU A 13 -9.07 3.61 -7.97
CA GLU A 13 -9.52 4.99 -8.16
C GLU A 13 -10.29 5.55 -6.95
N PRO A 14 -9.94 6.70 -6.43
CA PRO A 14 -8.85 7.60 -6.85
C PRO A 14 -7.53 7.38 -6.12
N LEU A 15 -7.36 6.24 -5.48
CA LEU A 15 -6.24 5.98 -4.57
C LEU A 15 -5.14 5.17 -5.24
N THR A 16 -3.92 5.44 -4.83
CA THR A 16 -2.77 4.58 -5.06
C THR A 16 -2.31 4.07 -3.70
N ILE A 17 -2.21 2.75 -3.57
CA ILE A 17 -1.82 2.10 -2.32
C ILE A 17 -0.47 1.43 -2.55
N GLU A 18 0.49 1.72 -1.68
CA GLU A 18 1.81 1.12 -1.74
C GLU A 18 2.11 0.41 -0.44
N ILE A 19 2.60 -0.82 -0.54
CA ILE A 19 3.05 -1.61 0.60
C ILE A 19 4.50 -1.97 0.33
N GLN A 20 5.38 -1.66 1.27
CA GLN A 20 6.79 -1.93 1.12
C GLN A 20 7.33 -2.65 2.35
N ARG A 21 8.16 -3.65 2.13
CA ARG A 21 8.79 -4.38 3.22
C ARG A 21 9.98 -3.61 3.75
N SER A 22 10.01 -3.41 5.06
CA SER A 22 11.10 -2.74 5.74
C SER A 22 12.20 -3.74 6.13
N THR A 23 13.31 -3.21 6.61
CA THR A 23 14.47 -4.03 6.97
C THR A 23 14.21 -4.95 8.16
N ASP A 24 13.27 -4.61 9.02
CA ASP A 24 12.88 -5.44 10.16
C ASP A 24 11.82 -6.50 9.81
N GLY A 25 11.42 -6.57 8.55
CA GLY A 25 10.47 -7.56 8.07
C GLY A 25 9.02 -7.16 8.15
N LEU A 26 8.72 -5.99 8.68
CA LEU A 26 7.37 -5.46 8.71
C LEU A 26 7.03 -4.78 7.39
N TRP A 27 5.74 -4.75 7.06
CA TRP A 27 5.26 -4.06 5.87
C TRP A 27 4.78 -2.66 6.25
N THR A 28 5.32 -1.66 5.59
CA THR A 28 4.84 -0.29 5.69
C THR A 28 3.79 -0.03 4.62
N MET A 29 2.85 0.85 4.90
CA MET A 29 1.77 1.14 3.97
C MET A 29 1.67 2.63 3.75
N GLN A 30 1.49 3.01 2.49
CA GLN A 30 1.26 4.40 2.10
C GLN A 30 0.03 4.47 1.22
N LEU A 31 -0.75 5.52 1.43
CA LEU A 31 -1.97 5.78 0.70
C LEU A 31 -1.88 7.16 0.08
N PHE A 32 -2.10 7.23 -1.23
CA PHE A 32 -2.09 8.49 -1.96
C PHE A 32 -3.45 8.72 -2.57
N ASP A 33 -4.02 9.90 -2.35
CA ASP A 33 -5.23 10.32 -3.06
C ASP A 33 -4.80 11.17 -4.25
N ARG A 34 -5.05 10.67 -5.45
CA ARG A 34 -4.59 11.32 -6.68
C ARG A 34 -5.38 12.58 -7.03
N ARG A 35 -6.51 12.83 -6.36
CA ARG A 35 -7.30 14.04 -6.58
C ARG A 35 -6.74 15.25 -5.86
N GLY A 36 -5.83 15.02 -4.92
CA GLY A 36 -5.22 16.08 -4.13
C GLY A 36 -3.82 15.70 -3.73
N SER A 37 -3.27 16.41 -2.77
CA SER A 37 -1.92 16.16 -2.26
C SER A 37 -1.92 15.32 -0.99
N PHE A 38 -3.01 14.66 -0.67
CA PHE A 38 -3.10 13.87 0.55
C PHE A 38 -2.26 12.60 0.44
N LYS A 39 -1.49 12.36 1.48
CA LYS A 39 -0.67 11.17 1.62
C LYS A 39 -0.76 10.71 3.07
N ALA A 40 -1.10 9.46 3.27
CA ALA A 40 -1.10 8.84 4.59
C ALA A 40 -0.05 7.75 4.64
N ILE A 41 0.72 7.72 5.73
CA ILE A 41 1.70 6.68 5.99
C ILE A 41 1.26 5.98 7.27
N MET A 42 1.00 4.68 7.17
CA MET A 42 0.63 3.89 8.32
C MET A 42 1.87 3.27 8.96
N PRO A 43 1.90 3.16 10.30
CA PRO A 43 3.02 2.50 10.96
C PRO A 43 3.16 1.05 10.51
N PRO A 44 4.39 0.53 10.40
CA PRO A 44 4.58 -0.87 10.10
C PRO A 44 4.04 -1.74 11.24
N SER A 45 3.21 -2.71 10.92
CA SER A 45 2.55 -3.52 11.94
C SER A 45 2.30 -4.97 11.52
N GLU A 46 2.56 -5.32 10.26
CA GLU A 46 2.27 -6.65 9.78
C GLU A 46 3.51 -7.29 9.18
N TYR A 47 3.76 -8.56 9.55
CA TYR A 47 4.82 -9.35 8.94
C TYR A 47 4.31 -10.13 7.72
N ASP A 48 3.01 -10.47 7.70
CA ASP A 48 2.43 -11.23 6.62
C ASP A 48 1.93 -10.32 5.52
N LEU A 49 2.32 -10.62 4.28
CA LEU A 49 1.93 -9.79 3.14
C LEU A 49 0.42 -9.79 2.91
N GLY A 50 -0.24 -10.94 3.06
CA GLY A 50 -1.69 -11.01 2.90
C GLY A 50 -2.41 -10.14 3.91
N ALA A 51 -1.97 -10.17 5.17
CA ALA A 51 -2.53 -9.33 6.21
C ALA A 51 -2.25 -7.85 5.95
N ALA A 52 -1.07 -7.52 5.44
CA ALA A 52 -0.73 -6.15 5.11
C ALA A 52 -1.60 -5.61 3.98
N LYS A 53 -1.83 -6.42 2.94
CA LYS A 53 -2.71 -6.04 1.84
C LYS A 53 -4.14 -5.78 2.34
N GLU A 54 -4.66 -6.67 3.18
CA GLU A 54 -6.02 -6.51 3.72
C GLU A 54 -6.11 -5.26 4.59
N LYS A 55 -5.13 -5.03 5.44
CA LYS A 55 -5.09 -3.85 6.30
C LYS A 55 -5.04 -2.56 5.47
N ALA A 56 -4.29 -2.57 4.38
CA ALA A 56 -4.21 -1.42 3.49
C ALA A 56 -5.58 -1.13 2.83
N LEU A 57 -6.30 -2.17 2.44
CA LEU A 57 -7.63 -2.00 1.85
C LEU A 57 -8.64 -1.48 2.87
N ILE A 58 -8.58 -1.98 4.10
CA ILE A 58 -9.43 -1.47 5.18
C ILE A 58 -9.14 0.01 5.44
N SER A 59 -7.86 0.37 5.46
CA SER A 59 -7.45 1.77 5.64
C SER A 59 -7.94 2.66 4.49
N ALA A 60 -7.91 2.14 3.28
CA ALA A 60 -8.41 2.87 2.11
C ALA A 60 -9.90 3.14 2.22
N GLU A 61 -10.70 2.13 2.63
CA GLU A 61 -12.12 2.32 2.84
C GLU A 61 -12.39 3.35 3.94
N TYR A 62 -11.66 3.26 5.04
CA TYR A 62 -11.80 4.21 6.14
C TYR A 62 -11.51 5.64 5.68
N TYR A 63 -10.41 5.81 4.95
CA TYR A 63 -10.04 7.12 4.42
C TYR A 63 -11.13 7.68 3.51
N MET A 64 -11.59 6.89 2.55
CA MET A 64 -12.56 7.36 1.57
C MET A 64 -13.88 7.72 2.21
N ARG A 65 -14.36 6.94 3.15
CA ARG A 65 -15.66 7.17 3.78
C ARG A 65 -15.61 8.30 4.78
N LYS A 66 -14.53 8.44 5.52
CA LYS A 66 -14.46 9.40 6.61
C LYS A 66 -13.83 10.73 6.22
N TYR A 67 -12.71 10.69 5.54
CA TYR A 67 -11.95 11.91 5.24
C TYR A 67 -12.24 12.46 3.85
N ALA A 68 -12.42 11.61 2.88
CA ALA A 68 -12.72 12.05 1.52
C ALA A 68 -14.21 12.30 1.30
N ALA A 69 -15.04 12.07 2.32
CA ALA A 69 -16.47 12.29 2.31
C ALA A 69 -17.18 11.58 1.15
N ASP A 70 -16.77 10.34 0.89
CA ASP A 70 -17.37 9.50 -0.15
C ASP A 70 -17.90 8.22 0.50
N PRO A 71 -19.04 8.30 1.22
CA PRO A 71 -19.55 7.14 1.95
C PRO A 71 -20.04 6.00 1.06
N ALA A 72 -20.26 6.28 -0.23
CA ALA A 72 -20.67 5.25 -1.17
C ALA A 72 -19.49 4.49 -1.77
N TRP A 73 -18.26 4.94 -1.50
CA TRP A 73 -17.09 4.28 -2.04
C TRP A 73 -16.90 2.90 -1.43
N ASN A 74 -16.69 1.90 -2.28
CA ASN A 74 -16.39 0.54 -1.86
C ASN A 74 -15.16 0.06 -2.59
N ARG A 75 -14.38 -0.77 -1.91
CA ARG A 75 -13.26 -1.41 -2.59
C ARG A 75 -13.80 -2.39 -3.63
N PRO A 76 -13.10 -2.57 -4.76
CA PRO A 76 -13.56 -3.51 -5.78
C PRO A 76 -13.51 -4.95 -5.26
N ALA A 77 -14.30 -5.82 -5.87
CA ALA A 77 -14.36 -7.22 -5.49
C ALA A 77 -13.01 -7.92 -5.65
N SER A 78 -12.22 -7.50 -6.62
CA SER A 78 -10.87 -8.01 -6.79
C SER A 78 -9.91 -6.84 -6.99
N VAL A 79 -8.72 -6.97 -6.39
CA VAL A 79 -7.68 -5.95 -6.46
C VAL A 79 -6.45 -6.56 -7.08
N THR A 80 -5.93 -5.93 -8.11
CA THR A 80 -4.70 -6.37 -8.75
C THR A 80 -3.53 -5.64 -8.11
N TRP A 81 -2.61 -6.41 -7.54
CA TRP A 81 -1.39 -5.90 -6.95
C TRP A 81 -0.23 -6.13 -7.91
N ARG A 82 0.45 -5.07 -8.29
CA ARG A 82 1.71 -5.18 -9.02
C ARG A 82 2.83 -5.31 -8.01
N GLU A 83 3.75 -6.20 -8.25
CA GLU A 83 4.83 -6.50 -7.30
C GLU A 83 6.17 -6.17 -7.94
N PHE A 84 7.00 -5.49 -7.16
CA PHE A 84 8.31 -5.06 -7.61
C PHE A 84 9.36 -5.53 -6.62
N ALA A 85 10.30 -6.33 -7.12
CA ALA A 85 11.47 -6.68 -6.32
C ALA A 85 12.29 -5.43 -6.06
N PRO A 86 13.02 -5.38 -4.94
CA PRO A 86 13.89 -4.24 -4.68
C PRO A 86 14.90 -4.12 -5.81
N ARG A 87 15.13 -2.88 -6.20
CA ARG A 87 16.11 -2.60 -7.22
C ARG A 87 17.46 -2.99 -6.67
N SER A 88 18.05 -4.05 -7.23
CA SER A 88 19.41 -4.36 -6.87
C SER A 88 20.29 -3.31 -7.52
N VAL A 89 20.90 -2.51 -6.69
CA VAL A 89 21.95 -1.62 -7.15
C VAL A 89 23.16 -2.51 -7.34
N VAL A 90 23.42 -2.89 -8.57
CA VAL A 90 24.64 -3.56 -8.87
C VAL A 90 25.72 -2.51 -8.89
N TRP A 91 26.53 -2.53 -7.88
CA TRP A 91 27.72 -1.69 -7.87
C TRP A 91 28.74 -2.36 -8.77
N GLU A 92 28.71 -1.93 -10.01
CA GLU A 92 29.71 -2.34 -10.94
C GLU A 92 31.00 -1.64 -10.59
N THR A 93 31.87 -2.37 -10.12
CA THR A 93 33.22 -1.85 -9.87
C THR A 93 34.21 -2.69 -10.64
#